data_099290bcfe083883b207a705cc760af7
#
_entry.id   099290bcfe083883b207a705cc760af7
#
_cell.length_a   1.000
_cell.length_b   1.000
_cell.length_c   1.000
_cell.angle_alpha   90.00
_cell.angle_beta   90.00
_cell.angle_gamma   90.00
#
_symmetry.space_group_name_H-M   'P 1'
#
loop_
_entity.id
_entity.type
_entity.pdbx_description
1 polymer ?
#
loop_
_entity_poly.entity_id
_entity_poly.type
_entity_poly.pdbx_seq_one_letter_code
_entity_poly.pdbx_strand_id
1 'polypeptide(L)'
;ASLADSLGRVIAGWMGNTKTALATGSFLSLAFLTYISIVFGELYPKRIAMNLKDELAVRTAPIVILLGKIVSPFVWLLSASTNLLSRITPMEFDDPDEKMTRDEIEHMLTNSEATLDADEIEMLQGIFSLDEMVAREVMVPRTDAFMVDINDDTKEIIESILKQNFSRIPVYDDDKDNVIGLIHTKRLLNEGFINGFDNIVLRKILQEPLFVPETIFVDDLLKELRNTQNQMAILLDEYGGMSGLVTLEDLLEEI
;
A
#
# COMPACT_ATOMS: atom_id res chain seq x y z
N ALA A 1 21.02 37.79 42.85
CA ALA A 1 19.58 37.62 43.03
C ALA A 1 18.98 37.34 41.65
N SER A 2 18.29 36.20 41.50
CA SER A 2 17.64 35.86 40.25
C SER A 2 16.45 36.82 40.00
N LEU A 3 16.07 37.03 38.74
CA LEU A 3 14.85 37.81 38.39
C LEU A 3 13.61 37.25 39.12
N ALA A 4 13.56 35.93 39.34
CA ALA A 4 12.53 35.25 40.12
C ALA A 4 12.47 35.71 41.56
N ASP A 5 13.62 35.92 42.25
CA ASP A 5 13.69 36.40 43.62
C ASP A 5 13.26 37.85 43.76
N SER A 6 13.56 38.67 42.75
CA SER A 6 13.15 40.06 42.71
C SER A 6 11.64 40.21 42.54
N LEU A 7 11.05 39.48 41.60
CA LEU A 7 9.60 39.44 41.39
C LEU A 7 8.88 38.80 42.59
N GLY A 8 9.45 37.74 43.15
CA GLY A 8 8.91 37.09 44.35
C GLY A 8 8.79 38.03 45.54
N ARG A 9 9.78 38.92 45.77
CA ARG A 9 9.74 39.93 46.83
C ARG A 9 8.66 40.99 46.61
N VAL A 10 8.43 41.39 45.37
CA VAL A 10 7.36 42.33 45.01
C VAL A 10 5.99 41.74 45.31
N ILE A 11 5.77 40.47 44.91
CA ILE A 11 4.51 39.76 45.17
C ILE A 11 4.30 39.50 46.65
N ALA A 12 5.37 39.11 47.37
CA ALA A 12 5.32 38.88 48.82
C ALA A 12 5.03 40.19 49.61
N GLY A 13 5.49 41.33 49.12
CA GLY A 13 5.18 42.67 49.66
C GLY A 13 3.67 42.99 49.65
N TRP A 14 2.97 42.51 48.66
CA TRP A 14 1.50 42.63 48.55
C TRP A 14 0.74 41.67 49.47
N MET A 15 1.33 40.55 49.84
CA MET A 15 0.72 39.49 50.65
C MET A 15 1.08 39.57 52.14
N GLY A 16 1.78 40.62 52.60
CA GLY A 16 2.04 40.81 54.03
C GLY A 16 3.28 40.13 54.58
N ASN A 17 4.39 40.16 53.90
CA ASN A 17 5.79 39.90 54.30
C ASN A 17 6.09 38.78 55.32
N THR A 18 5.29 37.72 55.33
CA THR A 18 5.51 36.52 56.13
C THR A 18 6.39 35.50 55.37
N LYS A 19 7.05 34.56 56.08
CA LYS A 19 7.88 33.54 55.42
C LYS A 19 7.08 32.69 54.39
N THR A 20 5.81 32.46 54.65
CA THR A 20 4.88 31.80 53.73
C THR A 20 4.56 32.64 52.49
N ALA A 21 4.38 33.95 52.66
CA ALA A 21 4.16 34.87 51.54
C ALA A 21 5.38 34.98 50.60
N LEU A 22 6.60 34.95 51.17
CA LEU A 22 7.84 34.88 50.38
C LEU A 22 7.95 33.58 49.56
N ALA A 23 7.65 32.43 50.18
CA ALA A 23 7.69 31.16 49.49
C ALA A 23 6.65 31.07 48.35
N THR A 24 5.40 31.48 48.61
CA THR A 24 4.35 31.51 47.60
C THR A 24 4.62 32.53 46.48
N GLY A 25 5.16 33.70 46.83
CA GLY A 25 5.57 34.72 45.84
C GLY A 25 6.70 34.25 44.94
N SER A 26 7.70 33.55 45.51
CA SER A 26 8.79 32.99 44.70
C SER A 26 8.30 31.86 43.79
N PHE A 27 7.39 30.99 44.27
CA PHE A 27 6.79 29.93 43.47
C PHE A 27 5.96 30.49 42.29
N LEU A 28 5.11 31.49 42.55
CA LEU A 28 4.30 32.14 41.52
C LEU A 28 5.17 32.87 40.47
N SER A 29 6.24 33.55 40.92
CA SER A 29 7.19 34.20 40.02
C SER A 29 7.92 33.21 39.15
N LEU A 30 8.36 32.09 39.72
CA LEU A 30 9.02 31.02 38.96
C LEU A 30 8.06 30.40 37.95
N ALA A 31 6.83 30.09 38.36
CA ALA A 31 5.80 29.55 37.44
C ALA A 31 5.49 30.53 36.30
N PHE A 32 5.36 31.83 36.59
CA PHE A 32 5.09 32.86 35.60
C PHE A 32 6.27 33.03 34.60
N LEU A 33 7.50 33.09 35.13
CA LEU A 33 8.69 33.14 34.28
C LEU A 33 8.86 31.89 33.42
N THR A 34 8.60 30.72 33.98
CA THR A 34 8.61 29.47 33.26
C THR A 34 7.56 29.46 32.16
N TYR A 35 6.33 29.91 32.46
CA TYR A 35 5.26 30.04 31.46
C TYR A 35 5.66 30.95 30.32
N ILE A 36 6.17 32.14 30.60
CA ILE A 36 6.65 33.09 29.57
C ILE A 36 7.79 32.49 28.76
N SER A 37 8.74 31.83 29.45
CA SER A 37 9.89 31.19 28.79
C SER A 37 9.46 30.09 27.83
N ILE A 38 8.50 29.26 28.23
CA ILE A 38 7.97 28.19 27.38
C ILE A 38 7.18 28.77 26.20
N VAL A 39 6.28 29.72 26.47
CA VAL A 39 5.42 30.29 25.41
C VAL A 39 6.26 31.06 24.37
N PHE A 40 7.11 31.96 24.81
CA PHE A 40 7.87 32.86 23.91
C PHE A 40 9.23 32.27 23.50
N GLY A 41 9.80 31.38 24.29
CA GLY A 41 11.09 30.76 23.97
C GLY A 41 10.97 29.47 23.15
N GLU A 42 9.84 28.76 23.25
CA GLU A 42 9.68 27.48 22.57
C GLU A 42 8.42 27.42 21.69
N LEU A 43 7.22 27.51 22.29
CA LEU A 43 5.97 27.23 21.57
C LEU A 43 5.69 28.21 20.43
N TYR A 44 5.85 29.50 20.66
CA TYR A 44 5.55 30.53 19.67
C TYR A 44 6.56 30.52 18.50
N PRO A 45 7.89 30.49 18.71
CA PRO A 45 8.87 30.34 17.65
C PRO A 45 8.69 29.04 16.84
N LYS A 46 8.39 27.92 17.53
CA LYS A 46 8.12 26.64 16.87
C LYS A 46 6.90 26.72 15.96
N ARG A 47 5.82 27.34 16.40
CA ARG A 47 4.60 27.50 15.60
C ARG A 47 4.82 28.39 14.37
N ILE A 48 5.60 29.46 14.51
CA ILE A 48 6.01 30.31 13.38
C ILE A 48 6.85 29.50 12.39
N ALA A 49 7.84 28.76 12.89
CA ALA A 49 8.73 27.94 12.06
C ALA A 49 7.96 26.88 11.27
N MET A 50 6.94 26.24 11.87
CA MET A 50 6.09 25.27 11.20
C MET A 50 5.23 25.90 10.09
N ASN A 51 4.73 27.11 10.27
CA ASN A 51 3.93 27.80 9.26
C ASN A 51 4.77 28.39 8.11
N LEU A 52 6.00 28.78 8.38
CA LEU A 52 6.92 29.39 7.40
C LEU A 52 8.08 28.44 7.05
N LYS A 53 7.83 27.12 7.13
CA LYS A 53 8.86 26.08 7.01
C LYS A 53 9.74 26.22 5.76
N ASP A 54 9.13 26.47 4.61
CA ASP A 54 9.84 26.52 3.33
C ASP A 54 10.72 27.78 3.22
N GLU A 55 10.20 28.94 3.59
CA GLU A 55 10.94 30.21 3.55
C GLU A 55 12.09 30.23 4.57
N LEU A 56 11.83 29.75 5.80
CA LEU A 56 12.84 29.64 6.85
C LEU A 56 13.91 28.61 6.49
N ALA A 57 13.53 27.46 5.91
CA ALA A 57 14.47 26.44 5.47
C ALA A 57 15.48 27.00 4.46
N VAL A 58 14.98 27.66 3.41
CA VAL A 58 15.85 28.27 2.38
C VAL A 58 16.77 29.35 2.98
N ARG A 59 16.25 30.17 3.88
CA ARG A 59 17.01 31.27 4.48
C ARG A 59 18.06 30.83 5.50
N THR A 60 17.79 29.75 6.23
CA THR A 60 18.70 29.18 7.24
C THR A 60 19.65 28.14 6.69
N ALA A 61 19.35 27.53 5.53
CA ALA A 61 20.18 26.51 4.90
C ALA A 61 21.67 26.85 4.78
N PRO A 62 22.09 28.07 4.36
CA PRO A 62 23.51 28.41 4.26
C PRO A 62 24.24 28.35 5.60
N ILE A 63 23.56 28.78 6.68
CA ILE A 63 24.10 28.75 8.04
C ILE A 63 24.25 27.31 8.54
N VAL A 64 23.23 26.49 8.31
CA VAL A 64 23.25 25.06 8.70
C VAL A 64 24.34 24.29 7.94
N ILE A 65 24.49 24.56 6.64
CA ILE A 65 25.54 23.95 5.81
C ILE A 65 26.93 24.36 6.31
N LEU A 66 27.12 25.63 6.67
CA LEU A 66 28.40 26.11 7.21
C LEU A 66 28.73 25.43 8.54
N LEU A 67 27.77 25.35 9.46
CA LEU A 67 27.91 24.65 10.73
C LEU A 67 28.18 23.16 10.52
N GLY A 68 27.47 22.53 9.59
CA GLY A 68 27.69 21.12 9.21
C GLY A 68 29.14 20.86 8.74
N LYS A 69 29.69 21.77 7.91
CA LYS A 69 31.10 21.66 7.46
C LYS A 69 32.11 21.77 8.61
N ILE A 70 31.82 22.63 9.60
CA ILE A 70 32.71 22.80 10.76
C ILE A 70 32.67 21.56 11.66
N VAL A 71 31.49 20.94 11.82
CA VAL A 71 31.28 19.77 12.68
C VAL A 71 31.63 18.45 11.98
N SER A 72 31.66 18.45 10.63
CA SER A 72 31.91 17.26 9.80
C SER A 72 33.14 16.42 10.22
N PRO A 73 34.32 17.00 10.51
CA PRO A 73 35.47 16.20 10.90
C PRO A 73 35.26 15.47 12.23
N PHE A 74 34.51 16.07 13.13
CA PHE A 74 34.18 15.44 14.41
C PHE A 74 33.16 14.28 14.22
N VAL A 75 32.13 14.51 13.40
CA VAL A 75 31.16 13.46 13.03
C VAL A 75 31.86 12.30 12.32
N TRP A 76 32.77 12.60 11.39
CA TRP A 76 33.56 11.58 10.72
C TRP A 76 34.39 10.73 11.71
N LEU A 77 35.03 11.39 12.70
CA LEU A 77 35.80 10.69 13.74
C LEU A 77 34.91 9.76 14.58
N LEU A 78 33.72 10.23 14.97
CA LEU A 78 32.75 9.42 15.71
C LEU A 78 32.28 8.23 14.88
N SER A 79 31.89 8.45 13.63
CA SER A 79 31.45 7.40 12.71
C SER A 79 32.54 6.37 12.46
N ALA A 80 33.78 6.82 12.26
CA ALA A 80 34.92 5.91 12.10
C ALA A 80 35.16 5.06 13.36
N SER A 81 35.00 5.65 14.55
CA SER A 81 35.13 4.95 15.82
C SER A 81 34.00 3.92 16.01
N THR A 82 32.75 4.29 15.67
CA THR A 82 31.60 3.39 15.75
C THR A 82 31.73 2.23 14.76
N ASN A 83 32.13 2.51 13.52
CA ASN A 83 32.38 1.49 12.51
C ASN A 83 33.52 0.53 12.89
N LEU A 84 34.53 1.02 13.62
CA LEU A 84 35.60 0.16 14.15
C LEU A 84 35.07 -0.77 15.26
N LEU A 85 34.23 -0.24 16.15
CA LEU A 85 33.59 -1.03 17.21
C LEU A 85 32.61 -2.06 16.64
N SER A 86 31.81 -1.69 15.63
CA SER A 86 30.85 -2.61 15.01
C SER A 86 31.53 -3.79 14.31
N ARG A 87 32.74 -3.61 13.78
CA ARG A 87 33.55 -4.72 13.21
C ARG A 87 34.03 -5.72 14.26
N ILE A 88 34.15 -5.31 15.50
CA ILE A 88 34.61 -6.17 16.62
C ILE A 88 33.43 -6.87 17.30
N THR A 89 32.25 -6.31 17.18
CA THR A 89 31.02 -6.85 17.78
C THR A 89 30.27 -7.67 16.71
N PRO A 90 30.03 -8.99 16.91
CA PRO A 90 29.31 -9.83 15.95
C PRO A 90 27.80 -9.59 16.07
N MET A 91 27.36 -8.36 15.92
CA MET A 91 25.95 -7.97 15.83
C MET A 91 25.76 -7.25 14.52
N GLU A 92 24.79 -7.67 13.74
CA GLU A 92 24.28 -6.89 12.61
C GLU A 92 23.58 -5.66 13.20
N PHE A 93 24.22 -4.51 13.05
CA PHE A 93 23.55 -3.23 13.29
C PHE A 93 22.83 -2.90 11.98
N ASP A 94 21.53 -3.09 11.97
CA ASP A 94 20.69 -2.61 10.87
C ASP A 94 20.91 -1.10 10.73
N ASP A 95 21.21 -0.68 9.50
CA ASP A 95 21.43 0.73 9.19
C ASP A 95 20.11 1.48 9.40
N PRO A 96 20.08 2.59 10.14
CA PRO A 96 18.83 3.36 10.35
C PRO A 96 18.23 4.01 9.09
N ASP A 97 18.85 3.83 7.92
CA ASP A 97 18.23 4.04 6.61
C ASP A 97 17.29 2.86 6.24
N GLU A 98 16.60 2.29 7.23
CA GLU A 98 15.63 1.25 7.01
C GLU A 98 14.57 1.73 6.03
N LYS A 99 14.47 0.98 4.96
CA LYS A 99 13.31 1.01 4.07
C LYS A 99 12.09 0.89 4.97
N MET A 100 11.23 1.90 4.92
CA MET A 100 9.96 1.86 5.65
C MET A 100 9.31 0.51 5.43
N THR A 101 8.94 -0.13 6.51
CA THR A 101 8.22 -1.39 6.43
C THR A 101 6.83 -1.11 5.86
N ARG A 102 6.24 -2.11 5.25
CA ARG A 102 4.87 -2.04 4.71
C ARG A 102 3.88 -1.53 5.75
N ASP A 103 3.95 -2.07 6.97
CA ASP A 103 3.09 -1.68 8.09
C ASP A 103 3.25 -0.19 8.46
N GLU A 104 4.48 0.34 8.37
CA GLU A 104 4.74 1.76 8.60
C GLU A 104 4.11 2.64 7.51
N ILE A 105 4.17 2.19 6.24
CA ILE A 105 3.55 2.90 5.11
C ILE A 105 2.02 2.87 5.28
N GLU A 106 1.43 1.72 5.58
CA GLU A 106 0.00 1.57 5.80
C GLU A 106 -0.48 2.43 6.99
N HIS A 107 0.27 2.40 8.10
CA HIS A 107 -0.02 3.22 9.27
C HIS A 107 0.11 4.73 8.98
N MET A 108 1.05 5.13 8.13
CA MET A 108 1.19 6.51 7.69
C MET A 108 0.05 6.94 6.78
N LEU A 109 -0.42 6.09 5.88
CA LEU A 109 -1.57 6.37 5.01
C LEU A 109 -2.86 6.51 5.82
N THR A 110 -3.05 5.67 6.83
CA THR A 110 -4.26 5.68 7.67
C THR A 110 -4.27 6.82 8.70
N ASN A 111 -3.11 7.24 9.22
CA ASN A 111 -3.00 8.23 10.30
C ASN A 111 -2.46 9.60 9.88
N SER A 112 -1.97 9.75 8.66
CA SER A 112 -1.56 11.09 8.22
C SER A 112 -2.81 11.90 7.85
N GLU A 113 -2.81 13.18 8.24
CA GLU A 113 -3.66 14.22 7.65
C GLU A 113 -3.29 14.42 6.16
N ALA A 114 -2.98 13.33 5.45
CA ALA A 114 -2.71 13.34 4.04
C ALA A 114 -3.98 13.83 3.32
N THR A 115 -3.79 14.59 2.29
CA THR A 115 -4.85 15.14 1.43
C THR A 115 -5.53 14.06 0.57
N LEU A 116 -5.41 12.77 0.95
CA LEU A 116 -6.05 11.65 0.29
C LEU A 116 -7.52 11.58 0.73
N ASP A 117 -8.40 11.31 -0.20
CA ASP A 117 -9.80 11.05 0.10
C ASP A 117 -10.02 9.59 0.54
N ALA A 118 -11.24 9.27 0.97
CA ALA A 118 -11.56 7.95 1.51
C ALA A 118 -11.40 6.84 0.44
N ASP A 119 -11.78 7.14 -0.80
CA ASP A 119 -11.71 6.18 -1.91
C ASP A 119 -10.24 5.88 -2.28
N GLU A 120 -9.36 6.90 -2.25
CA GLU A 120 -7.92 6.73 -2.49
C GLU A 120 -7.26 5.85 -1.41
N ILE A 121 -7.67 6.02 -0.15
CA ILE A 121 -7.18 5.18 0.97
C ILE A 121 -7.65 3.73 0.80
N GLU A 122 -8.91 3.51 0.42
CA GLU A 122 -9.48 2.18 0.20
C GLU A 122 -8.76 1.45 -0.93
N MET A 123 -8.51 2.12 -2.08
CA MET A 123 -7.72 1.56 -3.18
C MET A 123 -6.30 1.17 -2.75
N LEU A 124 -5.63 2.02 -1.95
CA LEU A 124 -4.28 1.71 -1.46
C LEU A 124 -4.28 0.51 -0.52
N GLN A 125 -5.29 0.37 0.34
CA GLN A 125 -5.47 -0.79 1.21
C GLN A 125 -5.74 -2.05 0.38
N GLY A 126 -6.59 -1.97 -0.66
CA GLY A 126 -6.82 -3.05 -1.62
C GLY A 126 -5.51 -3.52 -2.27
N ILE A 127 -4.67 -2.59 -2.74
CA ILE A 127 -3.36 -2.96 -3.30
C ILE A 127 -2.47 -3.69 -2.29
N PHE A 128 -2.48 -3.28 -1.03
CA PHE A 128 -1.70 -3.95 0.01
C PHE A 128 -2.23 -5.34 0.38
N SER A 129 -3.51 -5.63 0.20
CA SER A 129 -4.08 -6.94 0.49
C SER A 129 -3.82 -7.98 -0.60
N LEU A 130 -3.52 -7.56 -1.84
CA LEU A 130 -3.38 -8.47 -2.99
C LEU A 130 -2.31 -9.57 -2.80
N ASP A 131 -1.22 -9.29 -2.08
CA ASP A 131 -0.14 -10.26 -1.86
C ASP A 131 -0.43 -11.24 -0.71
N GLU A 132 -1.50 -11.01 0.05
CA GLU A 132 -1.98 -11.92 1.11
C GLU A 132 -3.13 -12.81 0.65
N MET A 133 -3.84 -12.40 -0.41
CA MET A 133 -4.98 -13.13 -0.97
C MET A 133 -4.53 -14.19 -1.97
N VAL A 134 -5.22 -15.33 -1.98
CA VAL A 134 -5.00 -16.39 -2.98
C VAL A 134 -6.14 -16.41 -4.00
N ALA A 135 -5.84 -16.86 -5.22
CA ALA A 135 -6.78 -16.86 -6.34
C ALA A 135 -8.11 -17.56 -6.05
N ARG A 136 -8.10 -18.58 -5.16
CA ARG A 136 -9.32 -19.27 -4.72
C ARG A 136 -10.31 -18.37 -4.00
N GLU A 137 -9.87 -17.28 -3.37
CA GLU A 137 -10.73 -16.38 -2.60
C GLU A 137 -11.55 -15.44 -3.50
N VAL A 138 -11.02 -15.18 -4.70
CA VAL A 138 -11.59 -14.23 -5.69
C VAL A 138 -12.13 -14.92 -6.95
N MET A 139 -12.04 -16.26 -7.04
CA MET A 139 -12.45 -16.99 -8.23
C MET A 139 -13.97 -17.07 -8.39
N VAL A 140 -14.42 -17.20 -9.63
CA VAL A 140 -15.73 -17.77 -9.95
C VAL A 140 -15.62 -19.31 -9.84
N PRO A 141 -16.31 -19.94 -8.87
CA PRO A 141 -16.23 -21.39 -8.69
C PRO A 141 -16.70 -22.16 -9.93
N ARG A 142 -16.18 -23.37 -10.13
CA ARG A 142 -16.56 -24.26 -11.25
C ARG A 142 -18.08 -24.48 -11.38
N THR A 143 -18.79 -24.48 -10.25
CA THR A 143 -20.25 -24.66 -10.22
C THR A 143 -21.02 -23.52 -10.87
N ASP A 144 -20.45 -22.31 -10.77
CA ASP A 144 -21.09 -21.07 -11.22
C ASP A 144 -20.52 -20.59 -12.56
N ALA A 145 -19.37 -21.15 -12.97
CA ALA A 145 -18.72 -20.83 -14.22
C ALA A 145 -19.55 -21.29 -15.42
N PHE A 146 -19.84 -20.35 -16.33
CA PHE A 146 -20.44 -20.68 -17.63
C PHE A 146 -19.38 -21.29 -18.54
N MET A 147 -19.59 -22.54 -18.93
CA MET A 147 -18.69 -23.34 -19.77
C MET A 147 -19.50 -24.11 -20.80
N VAL A 148 -18.87 -24.52 -21.90
CA VAL A 148 -19.53 -25.29 -22.96
C VAL A 148 -18.78 -26.59 -23.24
N ASP A 149 -19.50 -27.67 -23.52
CA ASP A 149 -18.93 -28.94 -23.95
C ASP A 149 -18.66 -28.89 -25.47
N ILE A 150 -17.45 -29.22 -25.89
CA ILE A 150 -17.08 -29.26 -27.32
C ILE A 150 -17.86 -30.32 -28.10
N ASN A 151 -18.42 -31.31 -27.42
CA ASN A 151 -19.15 -32.42 -28.00
C ASN A 151 -20.63 -32.14 -28.23
N ASP A 152 -21.16 -31.05 -27.67
CA ASP A 152 -22.53 -30.60 -27.91
C ASP A 152 -22.72 -30.10 -29.37
N ASP A 153 -23.97 -29.97 -29.77
CA ASP A 153 -24.27 -29.42 -31.10
C ASP A 153 -23.71 -28.00 -31.25
N THR A 154 -22.92 -27.79 -32.34
CA THR A 154 -22.22 -26.51 -32.56
C THR A 154 -23.17 -25.32 -32.61
N LYS A 155 -24.40 -25.46 -33.10
CA LYS A 155 -25.37 -24.37 -33.14
C LYS A 155 -25.90 -24.05 -31.74
N GLU A 156 -26.17 -25.07 -30.95
CA GLU A 156 -26.61 -24.89 -29.57
C GLU A 156 -25.52 -24.21 -28.73
N ILE A 157 -24.25 -24.60 -28.92
CA ILE A 157 -23.10 -23.93 -28.29
C ILE A 157 -23.06 -22.46 -28.67
N ILE A 158 -23.11 -22.16 -29.98
CA ILE A 158 -23.05 -20.77 -30.49
C ILE A 158 -24.21 -19.95 -29.93
N GLU A 159 -25.44 -20.50 -29.96
CA GLU A 159 -26.59 -19.80 -29.43
C GLU A 159 -26.48 -19.55 -27.90
N SER A 160 -25.96 -20.52 -27.16
CA SER A 160 -25.74 -20.39 -25.72
C SER A 160 -24.73 -19.31 -25.39
N ILE A 161 -23.62 -19.27 -26.12
CA ILE A 161 -22.57 -18.24 -26.00
C ILE A 161 -23.11 -16.85 -26.29
N LEU A 162 -23.85 -16.71 -27.41
CA LEU A 162 -24.39 -15.40 -27.83
C LEU A 162 -25.50 -14.86 -26.91
N LYS A 163 -26.13 -15.70 -26.10
CA LYS A 163 -27.08 -15.29 -25.04
C LYS A 163 -26.38 -14.72 -23.81
N GLN A 164 -25.10 -15.00 -23.63
CA GLN A 164 -24.30 -14.50 -22.53
C GLN A 164 -23.54 -13.21 -22.92
N ASN A 165 -23.19 -12.43 -21.90
CA ASN A 165 -22.40 -11.21 -22.09
C ASN A 165 -20.89 -11.45 -21.88
N PHE A 166 -20.46 -12.71 -21.81
CA PHE A 166 -19.06 -13.03 -21.55
C PHE A 166 -18.19 -12.89 -22.79
N SER A 167 -17.01 -12.32 -22.62
CA SER A 167 -16.03 -12.18 -23.69
C SER A 167 -15.23 -13.44 -23.95
N ARG A 168 -15.03 -14.27 -22.91
CA ARG A 168 -14.27 -15.53 -22.95
C ARG A 168 -15.03 -16.61 -22.26
N ILE A 169 -15.13 -17.75 -22.90
CA ILE A 169 -15.89 -18.90 -22.43
C ILE A 169 -14.97 -20.11 -22.43
N PRO A 170 -14.74 -20.77 -21.27
CA PRO A 170 -14.03 -22.02 -21.22
C PRO A 170 -14.79 -23.13 -21.96
N VAL A 171 -14.04 -23.97 -22.66
CA VAL A 171 -14.53 -25.12 -23.39
C VAL A 171 -13.89 -26.36 -22.80
N TYR A 172 -14.71 -27.33 -22.46
CA TYR A 172 -14.26 -28.60 -21.93
C TYR A 172 -14.61 -29.76 -22.88
N ASP A 173 -14.01 -30.92 -22.68
CA ASP A 173 -14.24 -32.13 -23.48
C ASP A 173 -14.75 -33.26 -22.53
N ASP A 174 -16.06 -33.49 -22.54
CA ASP A 174 -16.81 -34.49 -21.75
C ASP A 174 -16.85 -34.17 -20.24
N ASP A 175 -15.71 -33.90 -19.61
CA ASP A 175 -15.62 -33.55 -18.19
C ASP A 175 -15.18 -32.11 -18.01
N LYS A 176 -15.85 -31.37 -17.11
CA LYS A 176 -15.52 -29.99 -16.77
C LYS A 176 -14.09 -29.81 -16.24
N ASP A 177 -13.48 -30.88 -15.71
CA ASP A 177 -12.08 -30.86 -15.30
C ASP A 177 -11.12 -30.86 -16.50
N ASN A 178 -11.61 -31.29 -17.69
CA ASN A 178 -10.82 -31.33 -18.90
C ASN A 178 -11.06 -30.08 -19.78
N VAL A 179 -10.59 -28.95 -19.33
CA VAL A 179 -10.67 -27.70 -20.11
C VAL A 179 -9.65 -27.73 -21.24
N ILE A 180 -10.13 -27.70 -22.50
CA ILE A 180 -9.32 -27.82 -23.69
C ILE A 180 -9.01 -26.49 -24.38
N GLY A 181 -9.68 -25.40 -23.98
CA GLY A 181 -9.48 -24.10 -24.60
C GLY A 181 -10.46 -23.04 -24.14
N LEU A 182 -10.25 -21.83 -24.65
CA LEU A 182 -11.16 -20.68 -24.46
C LEU A 182 -11.71 -20.25 -25.82
N ILE A 183 -13.01 -20.00 -25.90
CA ILE A 183 -13.63 -19.30 -27.03
C ILE A 183 -13.70 -17.83 -26.70
N HIS A 184 -13.09 -16.98 -27.54
CA HIS A 184 -13.30 -15.54 -27.51
C HIS A 184 -14.51 -15.19 -28.35
N THR A 185 -15.56 -14.62 -27.75
CA THR A 185 -16.84 -14.29 -28.42
C THR A 185 -16.65 -13.44 -29.68
N LYS A 186 -15.75 -12.45 -29.66
CA LYS A 186 -15.43 -11.63 -30.84
C LYS A 186 -14.82 -12.45 -31.97
N ARG A 187 -13.98 -13.46 -31.67
CA ARG A 187 -13.37 -14.33 -32.67
C ARG A 187 -14.42 -15.26 -33.26
N LEU A 188 -15.32 -15.80 -32.44
CA LEU A 188 -16.46 -16.60 -32.87
C LEU A 188 -17.36 -15.83 -33.83
N LEU A 189 -17.72 -14.58 -33.50
CA LEU A 189 -18.52 -13.70 -34.37
C LEU A 189 -17.83 -13.40 -35.69
N ASN A 190 -16.54 -13.12 -35.66
CA ASN A 190 -15.75 -12.85 -36.86
C ASN A 190 -15.71 -14.07 -37.80
N GLU A 191 -15.49 -15.27 -37.21
CA GLU A 191 -15.50 -16.53 -38.00
C GLU A 191 -16.88 -16.80 -38.58
N GLY A 192 -17.95 -16.60 -37.80
CA GLY A 192 -19.33 -16.74 -38.30
C GLY A 192 -19.68 -15.75 -39.40
N PHE A 193 -19.16 -14.53 -39.31
CA PHE A 193 -19.38 -13.52 -40.37
C PHE A 193 -18.68 -13.85 -41.68
N ILE A 194 -17.46 -14.41 -41.62
CA ILE A 194 -16.64 -14.73 -42.79
C ILE A 194 -17.12 -16.03 -43.46
N ASN A 195 -17.32 -17.10 -42.69
CA ASN A 195 -17.53 -18.45 -43.18
C ASN A 195 -18.98 -18.97 -43.03
N GLY A 196 -19.83 -18.19 -42.37
CA GLY A 196 -21.18 -18.60 -41.99
C GLY A 196 -21.18 -19.43 -40.67
N PHE A 197 -22.17 -19.18 -39.80
CA PHE A 197 -22.28 -19.84 -38.51
C PHE A 197 -22.42 -21.37 -38.60
N ASP A 198 -23.01 -21.86 -39.69
CA ASP A 198 -23.17 -23.30 -39.93
C ASP A 198 -21.85 -24.03 -40.28
N ASN A 199 -20.80 -23.29 -40.62
CA ASN A 199 -19.52 -23.85 -41.06
C ASN A 199 -18.39 -23.67 -40.02
N ILE A 200 -18.70 -23.17 -38.86
CA ILE A 200 -17.71 -22.95 -37.81
C ILE A 200 -17.20 -24.28 -37.27
N VAL A 201 -15.88 -24.44 -37.22
CA VAL A 201 -15.21 -25.53 -36.53
C VAL A 201 -14.62 -24.98 -35.24
N LEU A 202 -15.33 -25.17 -34.11
CA LEU A 202 -14.99 -24.60 -32.82
C LEU A 202 -13.54 -24.89 -32.40
N ARG A 203 -13.04 -26.13 -32.61
CA ARG A 203 -11.66 -26.50 -32.27
C ARG A 203 -10.58 -25.63 -32.92
N LYS A 204 -10.88 -25.00 -34.10
CA LYS A 204 -9.92 -24.11 -34.78
C LYS A 204 -9.83 -22.71 -34.22
N ILE A 205 -10.85 -22.30 -33.48
CA ILE A 205 -10.92 -20.96 -32.88
C ILE A 205 -10.57 -20.94 -31.40
N LEU A 206 -10.34 -22.11 -30.82
CA LEU A 206 -9.89 -22.21 -29.43
C LEU A 206 -8.56 -21.46 -29.22
N GLN A 207 -8.45 -20.83 -28.10
CA GLN A 207 -7.22 -20.25 -27.57
C GLN A 207 -6.73 -21.12 -26.42
N GLU A 208 -5.43 -21.21 -26.26
CA GLU A 208 -4.82 -21.95 -25.16
C GLU A 208 -5.14 -21.27 -23.83
N PRO A 209 -5.68 -21.98 -22.83
CA PRO A 209 -5.98 -21.42 -21.54
C PRO A 209 -4.71 -21.29 -20.69
N LEU A 210 -4.68 -20.27 -19.83
CA LEU A 210 -3.66 -20.17 -18.80
C LEU A 210 -4.15 -21.00 -17.60
N PHE A 211 -3.40 -22.04 -17.22
CA PHE A 211 -3.65 -22.85 -16.04
C PHE A 211 -2.72 -22.43 -14.92
N VAL A 212 -3.28 -22.21 -13.73
CA VAL A 212 -2.54 -21.86 -12.51
C VAL A 212 -3.12 -22.61 -11.31
N PRO A 213 -2.33 -22.87 -10.26
CA PRO A 213 -2.86 -23.47 -9.04
C PRO A 213 -3.81 -22.49 -8.32
N GLU A 214 -4.88 -23.00 -7.70
CA GLU A 214 -5.84 -22.16 -6.96
C GLU A 214 -5.22 -21.42 -5.76
N THR A 215 -4.06 -21.89 -5.30
CA THR A 215 -3.29 -21.32 -4.19
C THR A 215 -2.31 -20.22 -4.60
N ILE A 216 -2.25 -19.85 -5.88
CA ILE A 216 -1.39 -18.74 -6.35
C ILE A 216 -1.85 -17.44 -5.70
N PHE A 217 -0.90 -16.60 -5.28
CA PHE A 217 -1.24 -15.27 -4.78
C PHE A 217 -1.78 -14.38 -5.90
N VAL A 218 -2.72 -13.51 -5.54
CA VAL A 218 -3.42 -12.63 -6.49
C VAL A 218 -2.45 -11.69 -7.21
N ASP A 219 -1.45 -11.17 -6.51
CA ASP A 219 -0.43 -10.28 -7.08
C ASP A 219 0.46 -11.00 -8.12
N ASP A 220 0.80 -12.27 -7.87
CA ASP A 220 1.57 -13.10 -8.81
C ASP A 220 0.71 -13.53 -10.00
N LEU A 221 -0.58 -13.86 -9.79
CA LEU A 221 -1.52 -14.14 -10.86
C LEU A 221 -1.71 -12.91 -11.77
N LEU A 222 -1.83 -11.72 -11.20
CA LEU A 222 -1.93 -10.48 -11.96
C LEU A 222 -0.69 -10.24 -12.84
N LYS A 223 0.51 -10.52 -12.30
CA LYS A 223 1.77 -10.45 -13.06
C LYS A 223 1.79 -11.48 -14.20
N GLU A 224 1.32 -12.70 -13.94
CA GLU A 224 1.29 -13.78 -14.93
C GLU A 224 0.31 -13.48 -16.07
N LEU A 225 -0.91 -13.02 -15.76
CA LEU A 225 -1.90 -12.57 -16.76
C LEU A 225 -1.35 -11.46 -17.65
N ARG A 226 -0.65 -10.47 -17.06
CA ARG A 226 0.00 -9.40 -17.81
C ARG A 226 1.11 -9.89 -18.73
N ASN A 227 1.98 -10.78 -18.23
CA ASN A 227 3.14 -11.28 -18.97
C ASN A 227 2.70 -12.14 -20.16
N THR A 228 1.67 -12.97 -19.96
CA THR A 228 1.12 -13.86 -20.98
C THR A 228 0.09 -13.18 -21.88
N GLN A 229 -0.28 -11.93 -21.58
CA GLN A 229 -1.35 -11.18 -22.27
C GLN A 229 -2.72 -11.92 -22.22
N ASN A 230 -2.90 -12.79 -21.24
CA ASN A 230 -4.17 -13.43 -20.95
C ASN A 230 -5.04 -12.50 -20.07
N GLN A 231 -6.35 -12.66 -20.15
CA GLN A 231 -7.30 -11.92 -19.34
C GLN A 231 -8.18 -12.86 -18.51
N MET A 232 -7.91 -14.17 -18.56
CA MET A 232 -8.59 -15.20 -17.81
C MET A 232 -7.60 -16.32 -17.53
N ALA A 233 -7.64 -16.86 -16.31
CA ALA A 233 -6.93 -18.05 -15.89
C ALA A 233 -7.91 -19.12 -15.41
N ILE A 234 -7.59 -20.38 -15.66
CA ILE A 234 -8.28 -21.54 -15.12
C ILE A 234 -7.52 -22.01 -13.89
N LEU A 235 -8.20 -22.10 -12.76
CA LEU A 235 -7.61 -22.52 -11.50
C LEU A 235 -7.71 -24.03 -11.34
N LEU A 236 -6.60 -24.64 -10.93
CA LEU A 236 -6.50 -26.07 -10.71
C LEU A 236 -6.31 -26.38 -9.21
N ASP A 237 -6.97 -27.41 -8.75
CA ASP A 237 -6.77 -28.01 -7.42
C ASP A 237 -5.49 -28.87 -7.36
N GLU A 238 -5.22 -29.48 -6.21
CA GLU A 238 -4.04 -30.34 -5.97
C GLU A 238 -4.08 -31.65 -6.79
N TYR A 239 -5.23 -32.01 -7.34
CA TYR A 239 -5.43 -33.22 -8.15
C TYR A 239 -5.42 -32.92 -9.65
N GLY A 240 -5.32 -31.64 -10.02
CA GLY A 240 -5.37 -31.20 -11.41
C GLY A 240 -6.79 -31.01 -11.95
N GLY A 241 -7.80 -31.08 -11.10
CA GLY A 241 -9.18 -30.74 -11.44
C GLY A 241 -9.40 -29.24 -11.48
N MET A 242 -10.38 -28.79 -12.26
CA MET A 242 -10.74 -27.39 -12.32
C MET A 242 -11.52 -26.95 -11.07
N SER A 243 -10.95 -26.07 -10.26
CA SER A 243 -11.62 -25.43 -9.11
C SER A 243 -12.52 -24.26 -9.53
N GLY A 244 -12.08 -23.48 -10.49
CA GLY A 244 -12.79 -22.29 -10.95
C GLY A 244 -12.03 -21.54 -12.03
N LEU A 245 -12.42 -20.30 -12.24
CA LEU A 245 -11.73 -19.38 -13.13
C LEU A 245 -11.63 -17.99 -12.49
N VAL A 246 -10.65 -17.23 -12.93
CA VAL A 246 -10.47 -15.83 -12.52
C VAL A 246 -10.21 -15.00 -13.76
N THR A 247 -10.84 -13.84 -13.86
CA THR A 247 -10.56 -12.85 -14.89
C THR A 247 -9.73 -11.68 -14.32
N LEU A 248 -9.14 -10.90 -15.21
CA LEU A 248 -8.43 -9.69 -14.83
C LEU A 248 -9.36 -8.69 -14.12
N GLU A 249 -10.63 -8.65 -14.56
CA GLU A 249 -11.66 -7.80 -13.99
C GLU A 249 -11.93 -8.17 -12.53
N ASP A 250 -12.03 -9.47 -12.20
CA ASP A 250 -12.24 -9.95 -10.83
C ASP A 250 -11.08 -9.53 -9.90
N LEU A 251 -9.83 -9.61 -10.39
CA LEU A 251 -8.66 -9.19 -9.62
C LEU A 251 -8.62 -7.68 -9.40
N LEU A 252 -9.14 -6.88 -10.33
CA LEU A 252 -9.20 -5.43 -10.20
C LEU A 252 -10.35 -4.95 -9.31
N GLU A 253 -11.37 -5.78 -9.12
CA GLU A 253 -12.49 -5.49 -8.21
C GLU A 253 -12.05 -5.51 -6.73
N GLU A 254 -10.94 -6.20 -6.42
CA GLU A 254 -10.37 -6.27 -5.07
C GLU A 254 -9.47 -5.06 -4.71
N ILE A 255 -9.30 -4.11 -5.63
CA ILE A 255 -8.53 -2.87 -5.45
C ILE A 255 -9.48 -1.70 -5.22
#